data_e75bfa0b8b4c4413c67c2814a3b486f2
#
_entry.id   e75bfa0b8b4c4413c67c2814a3b486f2
#
_cell.length_a   1.000
_cell.length_b   1.000
_cell.length_c   1.000
_cell.angle_alpha   90.00
_cell.angle_beta   90.00
_cell.angle_gamma   90.00
#
_symmetry.space_group_name_H-M   'P 1'
#
loop_
_entity.id
_entity.type
_entity.pdbx_description
1 polymer ?
#
loop_
_entity_poly.entity_id
_entity_poly.type
_entity_poly.pdbx_seq_one_letter_code
_entity_poly.pdbx_strand_id
1 'polypeptide(L)'
;MENYYELVEELKTFFNVKSLEEVAERLGYKKNNANNWRNNKQLSAQALKKYYELKKANNSVSIHHHKDTITIRYFPDIYASAGFGNTNENENFQIINVDKTFLTEVLGVPYKTQYDMIKIYGESMEPFIQNGSFIIIDTTRNSLDKIRNGDVVIFRNSNNELFCKRILKNAFDDDIVISSDNFNFGDKKIKKSALKDHVFIGAVICSCNAKIFLNQIERV
;
A
#
# COMPACT_ATOMS: atom_id res chain seq x y z
N MET A 1 11.22 40.73 4.64
CA MET A 1 12.29 40.48 3.64
C MET A 1 12.94 39.15 3.99
N GLU A 2 12.93 38.20 3.09
CA GLU A 2 13.65 36.94 3.31
C GLU A 2 15.13 37.23 3.51
N ASN A 3 15.71 36.62 4.54
CA ASN A 3 17.12 36.76 4.83
C ASN A 3 17.93 36.09 3.72
N TYR A 4 18.86 36.82 3.09
CA TYR A 4 19.70 36.26 2.01
C TYR A 4 20.35 34.91 2.36
N TYR A 5 20.80 34.74 3.59
CA TYR A 5 21.48 33.52 4.02
C TYR A 5 20.48 32.33 4.13
N GLU A 6 19.28 32.58 4.59
CA GLU A 6 18.21 31.59 4.64
C GLU A 6 17.82 31.14 3.23
N LEU A 7 17.66 32.10 2.32
CA LEU A 7 17.37 31.81 0.91
C LEU A 7 18.46 30.98 0.24
N VAL A 8 19.75 31.26 0.51
CA VAL A 8 20.87 30.50 -0.05
C VAL A 8 20.87 29.04 0.46
N GLU A 9 20.60 28.83 1.74
CA GLU A 9 20.50 27.46 2.29
C GLU A 9 19.28 26.71 1.75
N GLU A 10 18.16 27.41 1.58
CA GLU A 10 16.97 26.84 0.93
C GLU A 10 17.26 26.42 -0.50
N LEU A 11 17.95 27.25 -1.30
CA LEU A 11 18.36 26.94 -2.67
C LEU A 11 19.30 25.74 -2.74
N LYS A 12 20.29 25.66 -1.84
CA LYS A 12 21.19 24.50 -1.76
C LYS A 12 20.44 23.23 -1.46
N THR A 13 19.51 23.28 -0.54
CA THR A 13 18.64 22.15 -0.16
C THR A 13 17.75 21.74 -1.35
N PHE A 14 17.11 22.71 -2.00
CA PHE A 14 16.21 22.48 -3.12
C PHE A 14 16.91 21.77 -4.30
N PHE A 15 18.13 22.19 -4.65
CA PHE A 15 18.91 21.60 -5.73
C PHE A 15 19.78 20.43 -5.30
N ASN A 16 19.80 20.08 -4.01
CA ASN A 16 20.67 19.08 -3.41
C ASN A 16 22.15 19.28 -3.76
N VAL A 17 22.65 20.50 -3.50
CA VAL A 17 24.03 20.94 -3.81
C VAL A 17 24.69 21.58 -2.59
N LYS A 18 26.03 21.63 -2.58
CA LYS A 18 26.80 22.12 -1.43
C LYS A 18 27.26 23.57 -1.55
N SER A 19 27.27 24.14 -2.75
CA SER A 19 27.83 25.46 -3.01
C SER A 19 26.87 26.37 -3.78
N LEU A 20 27.03 27.70 -3.62
CA LEU A 20 26.24 28.70 -4.34
C LEU A 20 26.62 28.73 -5.84
N GLU A 21 27.83 28.34 -6.17
CA GLU A 21 28.32 28.15 -7.54
C GLU A 21 27.52 27.07 -8.27
N GLU A 22 27.25 25.94 -7.59
CA GLU A 22 26.43 24.87 -8.12
C GLU A 22 24.95 25.29 -8.25
N VAL A 23 24.44 26.09 -7.29
CA VAL A 23 23.10 26.70 -7.39
C VAL A 23 23.01 27.55 -8.66
N ALA A 24 24.03 28.38 -8.94
CA ALA A 24 24.05 29.20 -10.14
C ALA A 24 23.98 28.35 -11.41
N GLU A 25 24.74 27.26 -11.49
CA GLU A 25 24.73 26.34 -12.63
C GLU A 25 23.35 25.67 -12.78
N ARG A 26 22.73 25.20 -11.70
CA ARG A 26 21.39 24.62 -11.73
C ARG A 26 20.33 25.61 -12.21
N LEU A 27 20.49 26.88 -11.90
CA LEU A 27 19.65 27.96 -12.40
C LEU A 27 20.03 28.40 -13.84
N GLY A 28 21.06 27.80 -14.46
CA GLY A 28 21.49 28.09 -15.83
C GLY A 28 22.37 29.35 -15.94
N TYR A 29 23.03 29.73 -14.85
CA TYR A 29 23.99 30.84 -14.80
C TYR A 29 25.42 30.31 -14.73
N LYS A 30 26.40 31.18 -15.10
CA LYS A 30 27.82 30.87 -14.90
C LYS A 30 28.16 30.90 -13.40
N LYS A 31 29.13 30.10 -12.96
CA LYS A 31 29.63 30.07 -11.57
C LYS A 31 29.96 31.45 -10.98
N ASN A 32 30.52 32.34 -11.84
CA ASN A 32 30.88 33.69 -11.42
C ASN A 32 29.68 34.55 -10.94
N ASN A 33 28.44 34.20 -11.29
CA ASN A 33 27.26 34.89 -10.77
C ASN A 33 27.09 34.69 -9.26
N ALA A 34 27.56 33.56 -8.72
CA ALA A 34 27.55 33.31 -7.29
C ALA A 34 28.34 34.36 -6.50
N ASN A 35 29.47 34.82 -7.03
CA ASN A 35 30.28 35.87 -6.42
C ASN A 35 29.53 37.20 -6.38
N ASN A 36 28.84 37.57 -7.46
CA ASN A 36 28.04 38.78 -7.52
C ASN A 36 26.87 38.72 -6.49
N TRP A 37 26.20 37.57 -6.40
CA TRP A 37 25.11 37.36 -5.44
C TRP A 37 25.62 37.43 -3.98
N ARG A 38 26.82 36.88 -3.74
CA ARG A 38 27.46 36.91 -2.41
C ARG A 38 27.85 38.32 -2.00
N ASN A 39 28.42 39.10 -2.94
CA ASN A 39 28.84 40.49 -2.70
C ASN A 39 27.65 41.43 -2.47
N ASN A 40 26.59 41.25 -3.25
CA ASN A 40 25.40 42.07 -3.18
C ASN A 40 24.39 41.57 -2.09
N LYS A 41 24.67 40.44 -1.43
CA LYS A 41 23.74 39.75 -0.51
C LYS A 41 22.33 39.60 -1.09
N GLN A 42 22.25 39.35 -2.41
CA GLN A 42 20.97 39.27 -3.12
C GLN A 42 21.17 38.48 -4.44
N LEU A 43 20.20 37.60 -4.76
CA LEU A 43 20.10 37.00 -6.09
C LEU A 43 19.50 38.01 -7.07
N SER A 44 19.83 37.86 -8.36
CA SER A 44 19.14 38.66 -9.39
C SER A 44 17.66 38.34 -9.43
N ALA A 45 16.84 39.33 -9.80
CA ALA A 45 15.39 39.14 -9.92
C ALA A 45 15.03 38.00 -10.91
N GLN A 46 15.81 37.83 -11.96
CA GLN A 46 15.63 36.76 -12.93
C GLN A 46 15.97 35.37 -12.33
N ALA A 47 17.02 35.27 -11.51
CA ALA A 47 17.38 34.03 -10.83
C ALA A 47 16.30 33.63 -9.82
N LEU A 48 15.79 34.59 -9.06
CA LEU A 48 14.67 34.38 -8.13
C LEU A 48 13.40 33.92 -8.87
N LYS A 49 13.03 34.62 -9.94
CA LYS A 49 11.87 34.24 -10.76
C LYS A 49 12.00 32.81 -11.24
N LYS A 50 13.15 32.43 -11.81
CA LYS A 50 13.41 31.06 -12.29
C LYS A 50 13.35 30.03 -11.17
N TYR A 51 13.89 30.35 -9.99
CA TYR A 51 13.78 29.49 -8.82
C TYR A 51 12.32 29.27 -8.43
N TYR A 52 11.51 30.34 -8.30
CA TYR A 52 10.11 30.19 -7.93
C TYR A 52 9.27 29.48 -8.99
N GLU A 53 9.60 29.63 -10.27
CA GLU A 53 8.98 28.81 -11.35
C GLU A 53 9.32 27.34 -11.20
N LEU A 54 10.58 26.98 -10.93
CA LEU A 54 10.99 25.59 -10.66
C LEU A 54 10.37 25.05 -9.36
N LYS A 55 10.32 25.86 -8.31
CA LYS A 55 9.67 25.49 -7.03
C LYS A 55 8.18 25.26 -7.22
N LYS A 56 7.51 26.10 -8.01
CA LYS A 56 6.11 25.94 -8.37
C LYS A 56 5.87 24.69 -9.22
N ALA A 57 6.76 24.41 -10.18
CA ALA A 57 6.70 23.19 -10.97
C ALA A 57 6.91 21.93 -10.13
N ASN A 58 7.87 21.93 -9.21
CA ASN A 58 8.07 20.84 -8.26
C ASN A 58 6.89 20.67 -7.29
N ASN A 59 6.33 21.77 -6.79
CA ASN A 59 5.12 21.72 -5.97
C ASN A 59 3.89 21.29 -6.76
N SER A 60 3.79 21.61 -8.06
CA SER A 60 2.69 21.11 -8.90
C SER A 60 2.83 19.61 -9.17
N VAL A 61 4.05 19.08 -9.28
CA VAL A 61 4.29 17.62 -9.32
C VAL A 61 3.92 16.98 -7.97
N SER A 62 4.23 17.63 -6.84
CA SER A 62 3.82 17.11 -5.52
C SER A 62 2.32 17.31 -5.22
N ILE A 63 1.65 18.32 -5.80
CA ILE A 63 0.20 18.55 -5.65
C ILE A 63 -0.62 17.55 -6.49
N HIS A 64 -0.07 17.01 -7.59
CA HIS A 64 -0.74 15.94 -8.33
C HIS A 64 -0.84 14.62 -7.56
N HIS A 65 0.03 14.37 -6.56
CA HIS A 65 -0.02 13.14 -5.76
C HIS A 65 -1.19 13.07 -4.76
N HIS A 66 -1.84 14.18 -4.37
CA HIS A 66 -2.97 14.11 -3.42
C HIS A 66 -4.34 13.82 -4.05
N LYS A 67 -4.48 13.88 -5.38
CA LYS A 67 -5.75 13.60 -6.05
C LYS A 67 -5.92 12.14 -6.52
N ASP A 68 -4.83 11.39 -6.61
CA ASP A 68 -4.83 10.03 -7.14
C ASP A 68 -4.34 9.01 -6.10
N THR A 69 -4.88 9.08 -4.89
CA THR A 69 -4.62 8.06 -3.87
C THR A 69 -5.83 7.15 -3.70
N ILE A 70 -5.53 5.89 -3.39
CA ILE A 70 -6.51 4.90 -2.96
C ILE A 70 -6.40 4.78 -1.45
N THR A 71 -7.53 4.85 -0.78
CA THR A 71 -7.59 4.68 0.68
C THR A 71 -7.59 3.20 1.05
N ILE A 72 -6.69 2.80 1.93
CA ILE A 72 -6.65 1.47 2.53
C ILE A 72 -6.94 1.61 4.03
N ARG A 73 -7.96 0.92 4.51
CA ARG A 73 -8.19 0.76 5.95
C ARG A 73 -7.37 -0.43 6.42
N TYR A 74 -6.31 -0.16 7.15
CA TYR A 74 -5.47 -1.20 7.75
C TYR A 74 -5.92 -1.49 9.17
N PHE A 75 -6.18 -2.75 9.46
CA PHE A 75 -6.61 -3.25 10.77
C PHE A 75 -5.44 -4.00 11.42
N PRO A 76 -4.62 -3.32 12.27
CA PRO A 76 -3.42 -3.92 12.86
C PRO A 76 -3.71 -5.06 13.83
N ASP A 77 -4.84 -4.99 14.52
CA ASP A 77 -5.24 -5.95 15.56
C ASP A 77 -6.10 -7.09 15.00
N ILE A 78 -6.50 -6.99 13.71
CA ILE A 78 -7.27 -8.02 13.02
C ILE A 78 -6.31 -8.85 12.15
N TYR A 79 -6.31 -10.14 12.40
CA TYR A 79 -5.60 -11.09 11.57
C TYR A 79 -6.45 -12.33 11.31
N ALA A 80 -6.47 -12.77 10.05
CA ALA A 80 -7.12 -13.99 9.68
C ALA A 80 -6.20 -15.17 9.97
N SER A 81 -6.76 -16.17 10.64
CA SER A 81 -6.06 -17.41 10.91
C SER A 81 -6.13 -18.33 9.70
N ALA A 82 -4.97 -18.74 9.26
CA ALA A 82 -4.86 -19.78 8.25
C ALA A 82 -4.78 -21.16 8.94
N GLY A 83 -5.79 -21.53 9.72
CA GLY A 83 -5.84 -22.84 10.40
C GLY A 83 -6.73 -22.88 11.61
N PHE A 84 -6.54 -21.94 12.54
CA PHE A 84 -7.40 -21.80 13.72
C PHE A 84 -8.01 -20.40 13.68
N GLY A 85 -9.34 -20.31 13.75
CA GLY A 85 -10.07 -19.05 13.77
C GLY A 85 -9.65 -18.18 14.96
N ASN A 86 -9.62 -16.87 14.76
CA ASN A 86 -9.31 -15.91 15.81
C ASN A 86 -10.47 -14.94 15.99
N THR A 87 -10.85 -14.66 17.24
CA THR A 87 -11.90 -13.68 17.57
C THR A 87 -11.26 -12.31 17.75
N ASN A 88 -11.63 -11.37 16.88
CA ASN A 88 -11.16 -9.99 16.96
C ASN A 88 -12.33 -9.12 17.45
N GLU A 89 -12.22 -8.56 18.64
CA GLU A 89 -13.30 -7.76 19.27
C GLU A 89 -13.18 -6.25 18.99
N ASN A 90 -12.03 -5.75 18.50
CA ASN A 90 -11.78 -4.34 18.27
C ASN A 90 -11.61 -4.04 16.78
N GLU A 91 -12.49 -3.22 16.24
CA GLU A 91 -12.43 -2.74 14.83
C GLU A 91 -11.62 -1.44 14.66
N ASN A 92 -10.56 -1.25 15.43
CA ASN A 92 -9.67 -0.12 15.23
C ASN A 92 -8.91 -0.26 13.91
N PHE A 93 -8.95 0.76 13.08
CA PHE A 93 -8.20 0.78 11.81
C PHE A 93 -7.40 2.07 11.67
N GLN A 94 -6.34 1.98 10.88
CA GLN A 94 -5.53 3.10 10.45
C GLN A 94 -5.80 3.38 8.97
N ILE A 95 -5.79 4.65 8.59
CA ILE A 95 -5.92 5.04 7.18
C ILE A 95 -4.53 5.11 6.55
N ILE A 96 -4.33 4.36 5.48
CA ILE A 96 -3.15 4.42 4.64
C ILE A 96 -3.60 4.91 3.26
N ASN A 97 -3.06 6.04 2.80
CA ASN A 97 -3.27 6.52 1.46
C ASN A 97 -2.10 6.08 0.58
N VAL A 98 -2.38 5.29 -0.43
CA VAL A 98 -1.39 4.73 -1.35
C VAL A 98 -1.59 5.34 -2.73
N ASP A 99 -0.48 5.65 -3.41
CA ASP A 99 -0.53 6.15 -4.78
C ASP A 99 -1.29 5.16 -5.69
N LYS A 100 -2.21 5.70 -6.48
CA LYS A 100 -3.06 4.92 -7.38
C LYS A 100 -2.22 4.15 -8.40
N THR A 101 -1.24 4.81 -9.03
CA THR A 101 -0.38 4.18 -10.04
C THR A 101 0.40 3.01 -9.45
N PHE A 102 0.91 3.17 -8.21
CA PHE A 102 1.58 2.08 -7.53
C PHE A 102 0.66 0.87 -7.33
N LEU A 103 -0.57 1.07 -6.85
CA LEU A 103 -1.51 -0.03 -6.65
C LEU A 103 -1.97 -0.63 -7.98
N THR A 104 -2.34 0.18 -8.97
CA THR A 104 -2.98 -0.33 -10.18
C THR A 104 -1.98 -0.81 -11.24
N GLU A 105 -0.86 -0.11 -11.43
CA GLU A 105 0.10 -0.43 -12.50
C GLU A 105 1.25 -1.32 -12.01
N VAL A 106 1.72 -1.09 -10.77
CA VAL A 106 2.82 -1.89 -10.22
C VAL A 106 2.32 -3.19 -9.59
N LEU A 107 1.25 -3.12 -8.78
CA LEU A 107 0.70 -4.30 -8.10
C LEU A 107 -0.45 -4.97 -8.87
N GLY A 108 -0.97 -4.35 -9.93
CA GLY A 108 -2.08 -4.89 -10.72
C GLY A 108 -3.43 -4.92 -9.97
N VAL A 109 -3.56 -4.17 -8.89
CA VAL A 109 -4.80 -4.09 -8.10
C VAL A 109 -5.85 -3.31 -8.90
N PRO A 110 -7.07 -3.83 -9.12
CA PRO A 110 -8.12 -3.09 -9.81
C PRO A 110 -8.41 -1.75 -9.15
N TYR A 111 -8.74 -0.72 -9.93
CA TYR A 111 -9.04 0.58 -9.36
C TYR A 111 -10.35 0.58 -8.57
N LYS A 112 -10.27 0.98 -7.30
CA LYS A 112 -11.38 1.32 -6.41
C LYS A 112 -10.95 2.43 -5.47
N THR A 113 -11.90 3.14 -4.91
CA THR A 113 -11.64 4.26 -4.01
C THR A 113 -11.15 3.81 -2.63
N GLN A 114 -11.50 2.59 -2.23
CA GLN A 114 -11.19 2.06 -0.89
C GLN A 114 -11.01 0.55 -0.91
N TYR A 115 -10.08 0.09 -0.08
CA TYR A 115 -9.81 -1.31 0.25
C TYR A 115 -9.59 -1.50 1.74
N ASP A 116 -9.69 -2.75 2.21
CA ASP A 116 -9.26 -3.15 3.53
C ASP A 116 -7.94 -3.93 3.45
N MET A 117 -7.16 -3.87 4.53
CA MET A 117 -5.90 -4.60 4.66
C MET A 117 -5.79 -5.21 6.05
N ILE A 118 -5.41 -6.47 6.10
CA ILE A 118 -5.10 -7.21 7.33
C ILE A 118 -3.82 -8.02 7.14
N LYS A 119 -3.30 -8.54 8.24
CA LYS A 119 -2.17 -9.47 8.22
C LYS A 119 -2.65 -10.91 8.34
N ILE A 120 -2.01 -11.83 7.61
CA ILE A 120 -2.30 -13.26 7.68
C ILE A 120 -1.32 -13.93 8.64
N TYR A 121 -1.84 -14.83 9.47
CA TYR A 121 -1.05 -15.73 10.29
C TYR A 121 -1.43 -17.18 10.02
N GLY A 122 -0.42 -18.05 9.90
CA GLY A 122 -0.58 -19.47 9.61
C GLY A 122 -0.26 -19.82 8.16
N GLU A 123 -0.20 -21.11 7.86
CA GLU A 123 0.42 -21.68 6.67
C GLU A 123 -0.59 -22.29 5.70
N SER A 124 -1.90 -22.28 6.01
CA SER A 124 -2.88 -23.02 5.21
C SER A 124 -3.09 -22.46 3.80
N MET A 125 -2.64 -21.23 3.54
CA MET A 125 -2.73 -20.60 2.22
C MET A 125 -1.38 -20.54 1.49
N GLU A 126 -0.34 -21.16 2.05
CA GLU A 126 0.95 -21.29 1.38
C GLU A 126 0.87 -22.31 0.21
N PRO A 127 1.65 -22.13 -0.84
CA PRO A 127 2.66 -21.06 -1.04
C PRO A 127 2.10 -19.73 -1.56
N PHE A 128 0.79 -19.64 -1.90
CA PHE A 128 0.22 -18.45 -2.55
C PHE A 128 0.17 -17.24 -1.61
N ILE A 129 -0.22 -17.44 -0.34
CA ILE A 129 -0.17 -16.41 0.69
C ILE A 129 0.70 -16.93 1.83
N GLN A 130 1.88 -16.35 1.97
CA GLN A 130 2.85 -16.75 3.00
C GLN A 130 2.42 -16.26 4.38
N ASN A 131 2.79 -17.01 5.41
CA ASN A 131 2.63 -16.57 6.79
C ASN A 131 3.26 -15.18 7.01
N GLY A 132 2.56 -14.28 7.69
CA GLY A 132 2.99 -12.90 7.93
C GLY A 132 2.74 -11.93 6.78
N SER A 133 2.16 -12.36 5.65
CA SER A 133 1.81 -11.48 4.54
C SER A 133 0.69 -10.51 4.90
N PHE A 134 0.74 -9.32 4.32
CA PHE A 134 -0.40 -8.41 4.25
C PHE A 134 -1.25 -8.77 3.04
N ILE A 135 -2.56 -8.72 3.19
CA ILE A 135 -3.51 -8.92 2.08
C ILE A 135 -4.39 -7.70 1.90
N ILE A 136 -4.69 -7.39 0.65
CA ILE A 136 -5.65 -6.35 0.25
C ILE A 136 -6.97 -7.03 -0.09
N ILE A 137 -8.06 -6.53 0.50
CA ILE A 137 -9.38 -7.12 0.47
C ILE A 137 -10.36 -6.20 -0.24
N ASP A 138 -11.06 -6.73 -1.23
CA ASP A 138 -12.21 -6.11 -1.86
C ASP A 138 -13.48 -6.42 -1.08
N THR A 139 -13.90 -5.50 -0.23
CA THR A 139 -15.10 -5.65 0.62
C THR A 139 -16.42 -5.52 -0.13
N THR A 140 -16.41 -5.09 -1.40
CA THR A 140 -17.63 -5.11 -2.23
C THR A 140 -18.06 -6.53 -2.62
N ARG A 141 -17.13 -7.50 -2.52
CA ARG A 141 -17.34 -8.92 -2.77
C ARG A 141 -17.56 -9.69 -1.46
N ASN A 142 -18.56 -9.27 -0.70
CA ASN A 142 -18.86 -9.69 0.67
C ASN A 142 -20.05 -10.64 0.79
N SER A 143 -20.43 -11.32 -0.26
CA SER A 143 -21.48 -12.34 -0.23
C SER A 143 -21.12 -13.47 -1.20
N LEU A 144 -21.65 -14.66 -0.93
CA LEU A 144 -21.36 -15.83 -1.73
C LEU A 144 -21.68 -15.60 -3.23
N ASP A 145 -22.72 -14.84 -3.54
CA ASP A 145 -23.11 -14.57 -4.94
C ASP A 145 -22.12 -13.65 -5.67
N LYS A 146 -21.44 -12.76 -4.93
CA LYS A 146 -20.41 -11.86 -5.47
C LYS A 146 -19.01 -12.48 -5.52
N ILE A 147 -18.79 -13.55 -4.77
CA ILE A 147 -17.54 -14.32 -4.76
C ILE A 147 -17.52 -15.20 -6.01
N ARG A 148 -16.41 -15.21 -6.73
CA ARG A 148 -16.23 -16.06 -7.94
C ARG A 148 -15.68 -17.41 -7.52
N ASN A 149 -15.87 -18.41 -8.40
CA ASN A 149 -15.20 -19.70 -8.22
C ASN A 149 -13.67 -19.52 -8.23
N GLY A 150 -13.01 -20.08 -7.22
CA GLY A 150 -11.56 -19.96 -7.04
C GLY A 150 -11.08 -18.72 -6.31
N ASP A 151 -11.96 -17.79 -5.89
CA ASP A 151 -11.53 -16.65 -5.08
C ASP A 151 -11.02 -17.10 -3.72
N VAL A 152 -9.95 -16.45 -3.26
CA VAL A 152 -9.57 -16.45 -1.86
C VAL A 152 -10.38 -15.41 -1.13
N VAL A 153 -10.98 -15.77 -0.02
CA VAL A 153 -11.90 -14.91 0.73
C VAL A 153 -11.55 -14.85 2.20
N ILE A 154 -11.91 -13.73 2.81
CA ILE A 154 -11.94 -13.58 4.26
C ILE A 154 -13.39 -13.70 4.71
N PHE A 155 -13.64 -14.57 5.68
CA PHE A 155 -14.96 -14.77 6.25
C PHE A 155 -14.90 -15.13 7.74
N ARG A 156 -15.99 -14.85 8.45
CA ARG A 156 -16.21 -15.31 9.82
C ARG A 156 -17.18 -16.49 9.81
N ASN A 157 -16.89 -17.49 10.63
CA ASN A 157 -17.81 -18.59 10.85
C ASN A 157 -18.85 -18.23 11.95
N SER A 158 -19.74 -19.17 12.28
CA SER A 158 -20.74 -19.03 13.34
C SER A 158 -20.16 -18.75 14.74
N ASN A 159 -18.91 -19.11 14.99
CA ASN A 159 -18.20 -18.85 16.24
C ASN A 159 -17.46 -17.49 16.24
N ASN A 160 -17.69 -16.63 15.23
CA ASN A 160 -17.02 -15.35 15.03
C ASN A 160 -15.50 -15.47 14.77
N GLU A 161 -15.03 -16.65 14.38
CA GLU A 161 -13.64 -16.90 14.04
C GLU A 161 -13.35 -16.47 12.58
N LEU A 162 -12.25 -15.77 12.35
CA LEU A 162 -11.89 -15.22 11.05
C LEU A 162 -10.95 -16.16 10.28
N PHE A 163 -11.31 -16.49 9.06
CA PHE A 163 -10.58 -17.39 8.18
C PHE A 163 -10.20 -16.74 6.85
N CYS A 164 -9.06 -17.20 6.30
CA CYS A 164 -8.65 -16.97 4.94
C CYS A 164 -8.65 -18.33 4.21
N LYS A 165 -9.51 -18.51 3.20
CA LYS A 165 -9.65 -19.77 2.46
C LYS A 165 -10.05 -19.51 1.02
N ARG A 166 -9.81 -20.50 0.16
CA ARG A 166 -10.28 -20.51 -1.23
C ARG A 166 -11.68 -21.10 -1.31
N ILE A 167 -12.55 -20.47 -2.07
CA ILE A 167 -13.91 -20.94 -2.31
C ILE A 167 -13.97 -21.59 -3.70
N LEU A 168 -14.26 -22.88 -3.73
CA LEU A 168 -14.51 -23.60 -4.98
C LEU A 168 -16.00 -23.89 -5.06
N LYS A 169 -16.62 -23.42 -6.15
CA LYS A 169 -18.03 -23.62 -6.45
C LYS A 169 -18.18 -24.66 -7.54
N ASN A 170 -19.01 -25.66 -7.33
CA ASN A 170 -19.42 -26.55 -8.39
C ASN A 170 -20.58 -25.94 -9.20
N ALA A 171 -20.49 -26.00 -10.53
CA ALA A 171 -21.56 -25.53 -11.40
C ALA A 171 -22.77 -26.45 -11.44
N PHE A 172 -22.64 -27.68 -10.97
CA PHE A 172 -23.64 -28.74 -11.12
C PHE A 172 -24.29 -29.16 -9.83
N ASP A 173 -23.79 -28.73 -8.68
CA ASP A 173 -24.41 -29.04 -7.38
C ASP A 173 -24.32 -27.84 -6.43
N ASP A 174 -25.09 -27.90 -5.33
CA ASP A 174 -25.13 -26.83 -4.31
C ASP A 174 -23.97 -26.92 -3.30
N ASP A 175 -22.98 -27.76 -3.56
CA ASP A 175 -21.87 -27.92 -2.66
C ASP A 175 -20.79 -26.87 -2.93
N ILE A 176 -20.25 -26.36 -1.84
CA ILE A 176 -19.12 -25.43 -1.82
C ILE A 176 -17.95 -26.13 -1.14
N VAL A 177 -16.76 -26.04 -1.73
CA VAL A 177 -15.53 -26.49 -1.07
C VAL A 177 -14.83 -25.26 -0.51
N ILE A 178 -14.62 -25.25 0.79
CA ILE A 178 -13.72 -24.33 1.50
C ILE A 178 -12.35 -25.01 1.50
N SER A 179 -11.44 -24.50 0.68
CA SER A 179 -10.15 -25.12 0.40
C SER A 179 -9.00 -24.33 0.99
N SER A 180 -7.97 -25.07 1.37
CA SER A 180 -6.65 -24.53 1.74
C SER A 180 -5.70 -24.71 0.56
N ASP A 181 -4.91 -23.68 0.21
CA ASP A 181 -3.92 -23.80 -0.86
C ASP A 181 -2.76 -24.71 -0.46
N ASN A 182 -2.52 -24.86 0.84
CA ASN A 182 -1.55 -25.82 1.38
C ASN A 182 -2.22 -27.19 1.57
N PHE A 183 -1.77 -28.18 0.81
CA PHE A 183 -2.33 -29.56 0.80
C PHE A 183 -2.21 -30.28 2.15
N ASN A 184 -1.37 -29.83 3.08
CA ASN A 184 -1.30 -30.37 4.45
C ASN A 184 -2.55 -30.03 5.28
N PHE A 185 -3.36 -29.07 4.82
CA PHE A 185 -4.62 -28.69 5.46
C PHE A 185 -5.78 -29.18 4.57
N GLY A 186 -6.61 -30.01 5.12
CA GLY A 186 -7.72 -30.61 4.36
C GLY A 186 -8.78 -29.61 3.89
N ASP A 187 -9.47 -29.96 2.83
CA ASP A 187 -10.61 -29.25 2.29
C ASP A 187 -11.89 -29.61 3.05
N LYS A 188 -12.81 -28.64 3.15
CA LYS A 188 -14.13 -28.88 3.75
C LYS A 188 -15.24 -28.68 2.72
N LYS A 189 -15.92 -29.77 2.36
CA LYS A 189 -17.08 -29.72 1.49
C LYS A 189 -18.34 -29.46 2.36
N ILE A 190 -19.09 -28.43 2.02
CA ILE A 190 -20.31 -28.04 2.74
C ILE A 190 -21.41 -27.60 1.77
N LYS A 191 -22.66 -27.77 2.15
CA LYS A 191 -23.78 -27.27 1.36
C LYS A 191 -23.86 -25.75 1.43
N LYS A 192 -24.27 -25.11 0.34
CA LYS A 192 -24.49 -23.65 0.26
C LYS A 192 -25.40 -23.14 1.39
N SER A 193 -26.41 -23.94 1.78
CA SER A 193 -27.31 -23.60 2.87
C SER A 193 -26.65 -23.53 4.25
N ALA A 194 -25.56 -24.27 4.47
CA ALA A 194 -24.81 -24.26 5.73
C ALA A 194 -23.90 -23.03 5.89
N LEU A 195 -23.71 -22.24 4.81
CA LEU A 195 -22.96 -20.98 4.86
C LEU A 195 -23.79 -19.78 5.32
N LYS A 196 -25.08 -19.94 5.63
CA LYS A 196 -25.97 -18.85 6.05
C LYS A 196 -25.47 -18.13 7.31
N ASP A 197 -24.80 -18.86 8.18
CA ASP A 197 -24.25 -18.32 9.44
C ASP A 197 -22.81 -17.82 9.29
N HIS A 198 -22.26 -17.82 8.06
CA HIS A 198 -20.93 -17.31 7.75
C HIS A 198 -21.03 -15.90 7.19
N VAL A 199 -20.22 -14.99 7.72
CA VAL A 199 -20.17 -13.60 7.27
C VAL A 199 -18.95 -13.42 6.38
N PHE A 200 -19.16 -13.24 5.07
CA PHE A 200 -18.09 -12.94 4.14
C PHE A 200 -17.68 -11.47 4.25
N ILE A 201 -16.41 -11.21 4.54
CA ILE A 201 -15.86 -9.86 4.66
C ILE A 201 -15.48 -9.32 3.29
N GLY A 202 -14.85 -10.15 2.45
CA GLY A 202 -14.48 -9.78 1.10
C GLY A 202 -13.54 -10.78 0.43
N ALA A 203 -13.21 -10.49 -0.83
CA ALA A 203 -12.27 -11.29 -1.60
C ALA A 203 -10.87 -10.69 -1.53
N VAL A 204 -9.86 -11.54 -1.32
CA VAL A 204 -8.45 -11.17 -1.39
C VAL A 204 -8.08 -10.91 -2.85
N ILE A 205 -7.51 -9.75 -3.14
CA ILE A 205 -7.12 -9.36 -4.50
C ILE A 205 -5.62 -9.21 -4.68
N CYS A 206 -4.88 -9.05 -3.58
CA CYS A 206 -3.43 -8.93 -3.59
C CYS A 206 -2.87 -9.42 -2.25
N SER A 207 -1.70 -10.04 -2.28
CA SER A 207 -0.90 -10.32 -1.09
C SER A 207 0.50 -9.72 -1.24
N CYS A 208 1.00 -9.12 -0.16
CA CYS A 208 2.32 -8.50 -0.11
C CYS A 208 3.10 -9.08 1.07
N ASN A 209 4.32 -9.52 0.80
CA ASN A 209 5.28 -9.94 1.83
C ASN A 209 6.60 -9.23 1.59
N ALA A 210 7.02 -8.40 2.54
CA ALA A 210 8.31 -7.70 2.48
C ALA A 210 9.34 -8.44 3.33
N LYS A 211 10.45 -8.86 2.71
CA LYS A 211 11.63 -9.35 3.42
C LYS A 211 12.64 -8.23 3.53
N ILE A 212 13.01 -7.87 4.75
CA ILE A 212 14.04 -6.86 5.00
C ILE A 212 15.37 -7.59 5.17
N PHE A 213 16.31 -7.32 4.26
CA PHE A 213 17.68 -7.81 4.35
C PHE A 213 18.50 -6.82 5.21
N LEU A 214 18.47 -7.01 6.53
CA LEU A 214 19.43 -6.38 7.41
C LEU A 214 20.76 -7.13 7.25
N ASN A 215 21.91 -6.42 7.32
CA ASN A 215 23.27 -6.98 7.16
C ASN A 215 23.64 -7.97 8.31
N GLN A 216 22.78 -8.93 8.57
CA GLN A 216 23.07 -10.05 9.46
C GLN A 216 23.51 -11.22 8.59
N ILE A 217 24.82 -11.44 8.53
CA ILE A 217 25.37 -12.69 8.03
C ILE A 217 25.13 -13.73 9.14
N GLU A 218 23.98 -14.37 9.13
CA GLU A 218 23.81 -15.63 9.85
C GLU A 218 24.61 -16.68 9.07
N ARG A 219 25.80 -17.00 9.58
CA ARG A 219 26.53 -18.19 9.14
C ARG A 219 25.77 -19.40 9.69
N VAL A 220 25.21 -20.18 8.77
CA VAL A 220 24.75 -21.55 9.04
C VAL A 220 25.94 -22.44 9.27
#